data_564be2a6e02a14173a0c2931dea65ea0
#
_entry.id   564be2a6e02a14173a0c2931dea65ea0
#
_cell.length_a   1.000
_cell.length_b   1.000
_cell.length_c   1.000
_cell.angle_alpha   90.00
_cell.angle_beta   90.00
_cell.angle_gamma   90.00
#
_symmetry.space_group_name_H-M   'P 1'
#
loop_
_entity.id
_entity.type
_entity.pdbx_description
1 polymer ?
#
loop_
_entity_poly.entity_id
_entity_poly.type
_entity_poly.pdbx_seq_one_letter_code
_entity_poly.pdbx_strand_id
1 'polypeptide(L)'
;MKKTVMILATLLMASGHMAAQVVQENEAVVVYYMPKTELAITLNYDVVTETPGVFYQYAQRYLGVTEVVTETNTIYSLTGISTQVRSCADMDRAYQVSAQKGFSTQLLALSEDGRLIGYNISPISSGSPVSSVSSVSSVSSISEPMPLLEEQFIAGTTAKMAEGAAKQIYRIREMRLNLLAGEVEHVPADGTAMQLVLEELDNREKALVALFIGTRNVDHKTHTISYTPQKNVNKVVVGRFSQHSGVVKSDDLSGSPIYLSLDATKPSMRQTESTNSKAPALSQVYYNLPAQAQ
;
A
#
# COMPACT_ATOMS: atom_id res chain seq x y z
N MET A 1 0.08 -38.39 56.22
CA MET A 1 -0.87 -38.55 55.13
C MET A 1 -1.59 -37.22 54.92
N LYS A 2 -1.11 -36.37 54.06
CA LYS A 2 -1.81 -35.16 53.61
C LYS A 2 -1.57 -35.02 52.09
N LYS A 3 -2.64 -35.21 51.34
CA LYS A 3 -2.64 -35.10 49.87
C LYS A 3 -2.63 -33.64 49.48
N THR A 4 -1.57 -33.17 48.86
CA THR A 4 -1.47 -31.86 48.23
C THR A 4 -2.05 -31.96 46.83
N VAL A 5 -3.18 -31.31 46.60
CA VAL A 5 -3.76 -31.13 45.28
C VAL A 5 -3.10 -29.93 44.63
N MET A 6 -2.35 -30.21 43.57
CA MET A 6 -1.70 -29.20 42.75
C MET A 6 -2.68 -28.76 41.66
N ILE A 7 -3.22 -27.54 41.79
CA ILE A 7 -4.09 -26.95 40.75
C ILE A 7 -3.15 -26.30 39.73
N LEU A 8 -3.07 -26.94 38.56
CA LEU A 8 -2.38 -26.41 37.38
C LEU A 8 -3.34 -25.46 36.65
N ALA A 9 -3.16 -24.19 36.86
CA ALA A 9 -3.89 -23.17 36.09
C ALA A 9 -3.26 -23.04 34.70
N THR A 10 -3.83 -23.69 33.72
CA THR A 10 -3.52 -23.44 32.30
C THR A 10 -4.19 -22.17 31.85
N LEU A 11 -3.39 -21.12 31.67
CA LEU A 11 -3.78 -19.85 31.04
C LEU A 11 -3.96 -20.11 29.54
N LEU A 12 -5.20 -20.35 29.10
CA LEU A 12 -5.55 -20.48 27.70
C LEU A 12 -5.72 -19.06 27.14
N MET A 13 -4.78 -18.60 26.33
CA MET A 13 -4.94 -17.41 25.50
C MET A 13 -6.01 -17.71 24.45
N ALA A 14 -7.23 -17.32 24.75
CA ALA A 14 -8.33 -17.38 23.79
C ALA A 14 -8.18 -16.22 22.80
N SER A 15 -7.63 -16.50 21.62
CA SER A 15 -7.87 -15.70 20.42
C SER A 15 -9.37 -15.76 20.15
N GLY A 16 -10.05 -14.63 20.43
CA GLY A 16 -11.50 -14.54 20.35
C GLY A 16 -12.02 -14.61 18.92
N HIS A 17 -12.31 -15.79 18.46
CA HIS A 17 -13.35 -15.99 17.47
C HIS A 17 -14.66 -16.09 18.25
N MET A 18 -15.43 -15.00 18.29
CA MET A 18 -16.79 -15.06 18.77
C MET A 18 -17.64 -15.82 17.72
N ALA A 19 -17.63 -17.14 17.83
CA ALA A 19 -18.67 -17.96 17.26
C ALA A 19 -19.97 -17.60 17.95
N ALA A 20 -21.04 -17.38 17.21
CA ALA A 20 -22.38 -17.16 17.75
C ALA A 20 -22.70 -18.24 18.78
N GLN A 21 -22.81 -17.86 20.04
CA GLN A 21 -23.15 -18.78 21.11
C GLN A 21 -24.66 -19.07 21.03
N VAL A 22 -24.98 -20.30 20.65
CA VAL A 22 -26.34 -20.83 20.77
C VAL A 22 -26.65 -21.05 22.25
N VAL A 23 -27.42 -20.17 22.82
CA VAL A 23 -27.93 -20.29 24.20
C VAL A 23 -29.38 -20.71 24.15
N GLN A 24 -29.67 -21.93 24.57
CA GLN A 24 -30.94 -22.59 24.80
C GLN A 24 -31.79 -23.02 23.59
N GLU A 25 -32.37 -24.21 23.73
CA GLU A 25 -33.00 -25.07 22.73
C GLU A 25 -34.26 -24.53 22.04
N ASN A 26 -34.70 -23.29 22.24
CA ASN A 26 -35.97 -22.82 21.65
C ASN A 26 -35.98 -21.40 21.06
N GLU A 27 -34.91 -20.64 21.12
CA GLU A 27 -34.88 -19.28 20.51
C GLU A 27 -33.56 -19.08 19.75
N ALA A 28 -33.63 -18.99 18.43
CA ALA A 28 -32.49 -18.60 17.62
C ALA A 28 -32.25 -17.12 17.85
N VAL A 29 -31.11 -16.78 18.42
CA VAL A 29 -30.67 -15.41 18.67
C VAL A 29 -29.59 -15.04 17.67
N VAL A 30 -29.76 -13.93 16.97
CA VAL A 30 -28.78 -13.38 16.06
C VAL A 30 -28.24 -12.08 16.63
N VAL A 31 -26.92 -12.00 16.78
CA VAL A 31 -26.22 -10.76 17.17
C VAL A 31 -25.71 -10.09 15.91
N TYR A 32 -25.96 -8.81 15.77
CA TYR A 32 -25.44 -8.00 14.70
C TYR A 32 -24.85 -6.69 15.23
N TYR A 33 -23.92 -6.13 14.46
CA TYR A 33 -23.27 -4.85 14.79
C TYR A 33 -23.78 -3.74 13.90
N MET A 34 -23.84 -2.53 14.45
CA MET A 34 -24.10 -1.35 13.64
C MET A 34 -22.91 -1.00 12.77
N PRO A 35 -23.13 -0.52 11.53
CA PRO A 35 -22.08 -0.02 10.70
C PRO A 35 -21.48 1.26 11.27
N LYS A 36 -20.15 1.32 11.32
CA LYS A 36 -19.35 2.50 11.64
C LYS A 36 -18.60 2.92 10.40
N THR A 37 -18.58 4.21 10.12
CA THR A 37 -17.82 4.75 8.99
C THR A 37 -16.38 4.94 9.36
N GLU A 38 -15.49 4.44 8.52
CA GLU A 38 -14.06 4.63 8.58
C GLU A 38 -13.59 5.27 7.27
N LEU A 39 -12.72 6.25 7.35
CA LEU A 39 -12.06 6.85 6.19
C LEU A 39 -10.69 6.22 6.03
N ALA A 40 -10.46 5.57 4.92
CA ALA A 40 -9.14 5.12 4.50
C ALA A 40 -8.50 6.21 3.66
N ILE A 41 -7.50 6.89 4.21
CA ILE A 41 -6.73 7.95 3.56
C ILE A 41 -5.46 7.32 3.03
N THR A 42 -5.34 7.21 1.72
CA THR A 42 -4.19 6.60 1.05
C THR A 42 -3.26 7.69 0.53
N LEU A 43 -2.02 7.64 0.99
CA LEU A 43 -0.92 8.50 0.57
C LEU A 43 -0.08 7.75 -0.45
N ASN A 44 0.04 8.28 -1.65
CA ASN A 44 0.95 7.77 -2.67
C ASN A 44 2.18 8.66 -2.67
N TYR A 45 3.35 8.05 -2.61
CA TYR A 45 4.60 8.81 -2.57
C TYR A 45 5.73 8.02 -3.23
N ASP A 46 6.69 8.76 -3.75
CA ASP A 46 7.89 8.23 -4.35
C ASP A 46 9.05 8.30 -3.36
N VAL A 47 9.81 7.23 -3.31
CA VAL A 47 11.08 7.15 -2.59
C VAL A 47 12.18 7.18 -3.63
N VAL A 48 12.86 8.32 -3.73
CA VAL A 48 13.98 8.52 -4.64
C VAL A 48 15.25 8.25 -3.88
N THR A 49 15.95 7.17 -4.24
CA THR A 49 17.26 6.82 -3.66
C THR A 49 18.34 7.14 -4.69
N GLU A 50 19.24 8.03 -4.33
CA GLU A 50 20.42 8.38 -5.11
C GLU A 50 21.64 7.73 -4.50
N THR A 51 22.42 7.03 -5.33
CA THR A 51 23.63 6.35 -4.90
C THR A 51 24.80 6.79 -5.79
N PRO A 52 25.94 7.23 -5.21
CA PRO A 52 27.09 7.65 -6.00
C PRO A 52 27.72 6.50 -6.78
N GLY A 53 28.17 6.82 -7.96
CA GLY A 53 28.95 5.85 -8.76
C GLY A 53 30.35 5.66 -8.17
N VAL A 54 30.90 4.47 -8.33
CA VAL A 54 32.24 4.13 -7.80
C VAL A 54 33.32 5.05 -8.38
N PHE A 55 33.11 5.56 -9.59
CA PHE A 55 34.06 6.43 -10.31
C PHE A 55 33.59 7.88 -10.42
N TYR A 56 32.69 8.36 -9.53
CA TYR A 56 32.11 9.68 -9.63
C TYR A 56 33.15 10.83 -9.72
N GLN A 57 34.29 10.67 -9.03
CA GLN A 57 35.39 11.65 -9.05
C GLN A 57 36.05 11.78 -10.42
N TYR A 58 35.91 10.80 -11.28
CA TYR A 58 36.53 10.74 -12.61
C TYR A 58 35.55 11.09 -13.75
N ALA A 59 34.27 11.34 -13.43
CA ALA A 59 33.21 11.59 -14.41
C ALA A 59 33.53 12.78 -15.32
N GLN A 60 33.94 13.90 -14.73
CA GLN A 60 34.32 15.09 -15.49
C GLN A 60 35.51 14.84 -16.42
N ARG A 61 36.52 14.13 -15.91
CA ARG A 61 37.76 13.87 -16.66
C ARG A 61 37.53 12.96 -17.87
N TYR A 62 36.74 11.90 -17.71
CA TYR A 62 36.60 10.87 -18.74
C TYR A 62 35.34 11.01 -19.57
N LEU A 63 34.26 11.50 -19.01
CA LEU A 63 32.97 11.63 -19.70
C LEU A 63 32.53 13.09 -19.93
N GLY A 64 33.25 14.06 -19.35
CA GLY A 64 32.91 15.47 -19.45
C GLY A 64 31.64 15.87 -18.67
N VAL A 65 31.16 15.02 -17.74
CA VAL A 65 29.96 15.23 -16.95
C VAL A 65 30.33 15.81 -15.59
N THR A 66 29.68 16.92 -15.23
CA THR A 66 29.88 17.61 -13.95
C THR A 66 28.77 17.33 -12.94
N GLU A 67 27.56 17.02 -13.44
CA GLU A 67 26.41 16.69 -12.58
C GLU A 67 26.43 15.20 -12.24
N VAL A 68 26.93 14.88 -11.06
CA VAL A 68 27.07 13.51 -10.57
C VAL A 68 26.54 13.41 -9.14
N VAL A 69 26.04 12.26 -8.80
CA VAL A 69 25.68 11.95 -7.41
C VAL A 69 26.96 11.73 -6.62
N THR A 70 27.18 12.53 -5.58
CA THR A 70 28.38 12.47 -4.73
C THR A 70 28.16 11.76 -3.41
N GLU A 71 26.90 11.73 -2.92
CA GLU A 71 26.53 11.15 -1.64
C GLU A 71 25.26 10.34 -1.79
N THR A 72 25.11 9.32 -0.96
CA THR A 72 23.86 8.54 -0.89
C THR A 72 22.79 9.41 -0.22
N ASN A 73 21.70 9.65 -0.92
CA ASN A 73 20.58 10.43 -0.43
C ASN A 73 19.27 9.72 -0.69
N THR A 74 18.32 9.85 0.24
CA THR A 74 16.95 9.33 0.07
C THR A 74 15.97 10.45 0.29
N ILE A 75 15.18 10.72 -0.74
CA ILE A 75 14.19 11.79 -0.75
C ILE A 75 12.80 11.19 -0.94
N TYR A 76 11.87 11.61 -0.11
CA TYR A 76 10.47 11.22 -0.20
C TYR A 76 9.66 12.35 -0.84
N SER A 77 8.87 12.04 -1.83
CA SER A 77 8.02 12.99 -2.53
C SER A 77 6.57 12.52 -2.57
N LEU A 78 5.66 13.27 -1.97
CA LEU A 78 4.23 12.96 -1.99
C LEU A 78 3.68 13.22 -3.39
N THR A 79 3.15 12.16 -4.03
CA THR A 79 2.60 12.23 -5.40
C THR A 79 1.09 12.35 -5.43
N GLY A 80 0.41 11.88 -4.38
CA GLY A 80 -1.05 11.98 -4.33
C GLY A 80 -1.65 11.56 -3.00
N ILE A 81 -2.85 12.07 -2.75
CA ILE A 81 -3.68 11.69 -1.60
C ILE A 81 -5.05 11.29 -2.14
N SER A 82 -5.54 10.14 -1.73
CA SER A 82 -6.90 9.69 -2.05
C SER A 82 -7.62 9.25 -0.79
N THR A 83 -8.93 9.41 -0.78
CA THR A 83 -9.77 9.02 0.35
C THR A 83 -10.83 8.04 -0.10
N GLN A 84 -11.05 6.99 0.69
CA GLN A 84 -12.11 6.02 0.49
C GLN A 84 -12.91 5.87 1.77
N VAL A 85 -14.23 5.86 1.63
CA VAL A 85 -15.13 5.56 2.73
C VAL A 85 -15.28 4.05 2.84
N ARG A 86 -14.99 3.53 4.02
CA ARG A 86 -15.20 2.12 4.37
C ARG A 86 -16.21 2.01 5.49
N SER A 87 -16.93 0.92 5.52
CA SER A 87 -17.81 0.59 6.62
C SER A 87 -17.24 -0.60 7.37
N CYS A 88 -17.11 -0.47 8.67
CA CYS A 88 -16.66 -1.55 9.59
C CYS A 88 -17.71 -1.76 10.69
N ALA A 89 -17.62 -2.89 11.39
CA ALA A 89 -18.49 -3.19 12.51
C ALA A 89 -18.16 -2.31 13.72
N ASP A 90 -19.18 -1.70 14.33
CA ASP A 90 -19.04 -0.96 15.57
C ASP A 90 -19.24 -1.94 16.74
N MET A 91 -18.13 -2.44 17.29
CA MET A 91 -18.15 -3.43 18.39
C MET A 91 -18.78 -2.88 19.68
N ASP A 92 -18.85 -1.56 19.83
CA ASP A 92 -19.48 -0.91 20.98
C ASP A 92 -21.01 -0.88 20.86
N ARG A 93 -21.55 -1.11 19.65
CA ARG A 93 -22.99 -1.12 19.36
C ARG A 93 -23.43 -2.44 18.77
N ALA A 94 -23.46 -3.46 19.63
CA ALA A 94 -24.01 -4.77 19.33
C ALA A 94 -25.52 -4.80 19.67
N TYR A 95 -26.30 -5.38 18.77
CA TYR A 95 -27.74 -5.59 18.96
C TYR A 95 -28.07 -7.05 18.80
N GLN A 96 -29.07 -7.48 19.54
CA GLN A 96 -29.51 -8.87 19.57
C GLN A 96 -30.97 -8.94 19.12
N VAL A 97 -31.23 -9.83 18.17
CA VAL A 97 -32.59 -10.13 17.73
C VAL A 97 -32.89 -11.60 18.05
N SER A 98 -33.95 -11.84 18.84
CA SER A 98 -34.45 -13.18 19.09
C SER A 98 -35.59 -13.51 18.13
N ALA A 99 -35.60 -14.73 17.60
CA ALA A 99 -36.69 -15.22 16.77
C ALA A 99 -37.86 -15.59 17.68
N GLN A 100 -38.91 -14.77 17.69
CA GLN A 100 -40.19 -15.17 18.28
C GLN A 100 -40.95 -16.10 17.33
N LYS A 101 -41.93 -16.89 17.87
CA LYS A 101 -42.76 -17.77 17.04
C LYS A 101 -43.35 -17.03 15.83
N GLY A 102 -42.99 -17.46 14.63
CA GLY A 102 -43.38 -16.87 13.35
C GLY A 102 -42.42 -15.90 12.72
N PHE A 103 -41.31 -15.56 13.38
CA PHE A 103 -40.24 -14.73 12.81
C PHE A 103 -39.06 -15.60 12.39
N SER A 104 -38.65 -15.49 11.13
CA SER A 104 -37.47 -16.20 10.63
C SER A 104 -36.24 -15.29 10.69
N THR A 105 -35.20 -15.69 11.42
CA THR A 105 -33.90 -14.99 11.44
C THR A 105 -33.16 -15.04 10.09
N GLN A 106 -33.62 -15.90 9.17
CA GLN A 106 -33.07 -15.95 7.80
C GLN A 106 -33.31 -14.69 6.98
N LEU A 107 -34.13 -13.76 7.49
CA LEU A 107 -34.40 -12.49 6.82
C LEU A 107 -33.32 -11.40 7.08
N LEU A 108 -32.38 -11.67 7.99
CA LEU A 108 -31.27 -10.76 8.28
C LEU A 108 -30.07 -11.13 7.43
N ALA A 109 -29.68 -10.24 6.51
CA ALA A 109 -28.44 -10.37 5.77
C ALA A 109 -27.33 -9.66 6.54
N LEU A 110 -26.31 -10.41 6.95
CA LEU A 110 -25.13 -9.92 7.66
C LEU A 110 -23.90 -10.01 6.75
N SER A 111 -22.98 -9.05 6.92
CA SER A 111 -21.63 -9.13 6.34
C SER A 111 -20.76 -10.12 7.12
N GLU A 112 -19.57 -10.43 6.58
CA GLU A 112 -18.60 -11.32 7.24
C GLU A 112 -18.17 -10.82 8.62
N ASP A 113 -18.15 -9.53 8.85
CA ASP A 113 -17.84 -8.87 10.12
C ASP A 113 -19.08 -8.68 11.04
N GLY A 114 -20.23 -9.27 10.69
CA GLY A 114 -21.46 -9.25 11.49
C GLY A 114 -22.28 -7.96 11.41
N ARG A 115 -22.00 -7.09 10.45
CA ARG A 115 -22.83 -5.88 10.23
C ARG A 115 -24.16 -6.23 9.57
N LEU A 116 -25.21 -5.54 9.94
CA LEU A 116 -26.49 -5.63 9.25
C LEU A 116 -26.41 -4.98 7.86
N ILE A 117 -26.50 -5.80 6.80
CA ILE A 117 -26.55 -5.32 5.41
C ILE A 117 -27.97 -4.99 5.01
N GLY A 118 -28.92 -5.80 5.43
CA GLY A 118 -30.30 -5.60 5.06
C GLY A 118 -31.26 -6.60 5.73
N TYR A 119 -32.54 -6.31 5.55
CA TYR A 119 -33.64 -7.12 6.04
C TYR A 119 -34.46 -7.62 4.84
N ASN A 120 -34.74 -8.93 4.80
CA ASN A 120 -35.51 -9.56 3.73
C ASN A 120 -34.90 -9.36 2.32
N ILE A 121 -33.58 -9.32 2.25
CA ILE A 121 -32.81 -9.28 0.99
C ILE A 121 -32.12 -10.62 0.83
N SER A 122 -32.18 -11.18 -0.37
CA SER A 122 -31.26 -12.28 -0.72
C SER A 122 -29.83 -11.81 -0.55
N PRO A 123 -28.92 -12.65 0.00
CA PRO A 123 -27.53 -12.24 0.17
C PRO A 123 -26.99 -11.83 -1.19
N ILE A 124 -26.82 -10.53 -1.38
CA ILE A 124 -26.05 -10.00 -2.49
C ILE A 124 -24.61 -10.40 -2.15
N SER A 125 -24.05 -11.30 -2.92
CA SER A 125 -22.61 -11.51 -2.89
C SER A 125 -21.99 -10.16 -3.26
N SER A 126 -21.74 -9.35 -2.25
CA SER A 126 -20.95 -8.13 -2.39
C SER A 126 -19.63 -8.56 -2.98
N GLY A 127 -19.39 -8.11 -4.22
CA GLY A 127 -18.13 -8.38 -4.89
C GLY A 127 -17.00 -8.11 -3.91
N SER A 128 -16.14 -9.10 -3.77
CA SER A 128 -14.97 -9.07 -2.91
C SER A 128 -14.32 -7.70 -3.00
N PRO A 129 -14.00 -7.04 -1.88
CA PRO A 129 -13.08 -5.94 -1.94
C PRO A 129 -11.83 -6.47 -2.62
N VAL A 130 -11.46 -5.85 -3.72
CA VAL A 130 -10.19 -6.14 -4.38
C VAL A 130 -9.11 -5.74 -3.39
N SER A 131 -8.78 -6.64 -2.49
CA SER A 131 -7.58 -6.58 -1.69
C SER A 131 -6.43 -7.06 -2.55
N SER A 132 -6.13 -6.31 -3.58
CA SER A 132 -4.82 -6.38 -4.20
C SER A 132 -3.85 -5.53 -3.37
N VAL A 133 -3.58 -5.98 -2.15
CA VAL A 133 -2.30 -5.71 -1.55
C VAL A 133 -1.33 -6.65 -2.26
N SER A 134 -0.89 -6.27 -3.43
CA SER A 134 0.37 -6.77 -3.93
C SER A 134 1.43 -6.27 -2.96
N SER A 135 1.72 -7.09 -1.96
CA SER A 135 3.01 -7.04 -1.32
C SER A 135 4.01 -7.31 -2.43
N VAL A 136 4.52 -6.25 -3.01
CA VAL A 136 5.75 -6.35 -3.79
C VAL A 136 6.78 -6.85 -2.81
N SER A 137 7.03 -8.15 -2.90
CA SER A 137 8.17 -8.77 -2.24
C SER A 137 9.36 -7.91 -2.63
N SER A 138 9.97 -7.29 -1.65
CA SER A 138 11.29 -6.70 -1.79
C SER A 138 12.19 -7.80 -2.31
N VAL A 139 12.41 -7.81 -3.60
CA VAL A 139 13.50 -8.59 -4.20
C VAL A 139 14.73 -8.07 -3.50
N SER A 140 15.31 -8.91 -2.66
CA SER A 140 16.62 -8.68 -2.08
C SER A 140 17.52 -8.37 -3.26
N SER A 141 17.99 -7.14 -3.36
CA SER A 141 18.92 -6.72 -4.38
C SER A 141 20.21 -7.52 -4.14
N ILE A 142 20.31 -8.65 -4.82
CA ILE A 142 21.61 -9.27 -5.04
C ILE A 142 22.37 -8.19 -5.80
N SER A 143 23.45 -7.67 -5.21
CA SER A 143 24.31 -6.71 -5.88
C SER A 143 24.73 -7.34 -7.21
N GLU A 144 24.22 -6.80 -8.31
CA GLU A 144 24.67 -7.25 -9.62
C GLU A 144 26.18 -7.05 -9.72
N PRO A 145 26.91 -8.02 -10.28
CA PRO A 145 28.34 -7.87 -10.44
C PRO A 145 28.62 -6.63 -11.29
N MET A 146 29.62 -5.85 -10.87
CA MET A 146 30.04 -4.65 -11.57
C MET A 146 30.30 -4.96 -13.05
N PRO A 147 29.79 -4.20 -14.02
CA PRO A 147 29.85 -4.51 -15.46
C PRO A 147 31.24 -4.23 -16.08
N LEU A 148 32.30 -4.56 -15.35
CA LEU A 148 33.68 -4.37 -15.77
C LEU A 148 34.28 -5.67 -16.29
N LEU A 149 35.22 -5.57 -17.26
CA LEU A 149 35.98 -6.70 -17.73
C LEU A 149 37.03 -7.11 -16.70
N GLU A 150 37.39 -8.39 -16.68
CA GLU A 150 38.41 -8.95 -15.75
C GLU A 150 39.73 -8.17 -15.73
N GLU A 151 40.20 -7.75 -16.90
CA GLU A 151 41.40 -6.93 -17.05
C GLU A 151 41.36 -5.61 -16.28
N GLN A 152 40.14 -5.06 -16.11
CA GLN A 152 39.93 -3.78 -15.41
C GLN A 152 39.97 -3.98 -13.89
N PHE A 153 39.54 -5.14 -13.39
CA PHE A 153 39.71 -5.49 -11.98
C PHE A 153 41.17 -5.70 -11.60
N ILE A 154 41.95 -6.26 -12.51
CA ILE A 154 43.38 -6.52 -12.29
C ILE A 154 44.22 -5.24 -12.32
N ALA A 155 43.66 -4.14 -12.83
CA ALA A 155 44.38 -2.87 -13.01
C ALA A 155 44.91 -2.22 -11.71
N GLY A 156 44.52 -2.69 -10.54
CA GLY A 156 45.08 -2.38 -9.23
C GLY A 156 44.81 -0.96 -8.67
N THR A 157 44.29 -0.02 -9.46
CA THR A 157 43.94 1.33 -8.98
C THR A 157 42.57 1.79 -9.54
N THR A 158 41.80 2.49 -8.70
CA THR A 158 40.49 3.01 -9.09
C THR A 158 40.58 3.92 -10.33
N ALA A 159 41.64 4.70 -10.47
CA ALA A 159 41.86 5.54 -11.63
C ALA A 159 41.99 4.78 -12.94
N LYS A 160 42.73 3.67 -12.92
CA LYS A 160 42.88 2.81 -14.10
C LYS A 160 41.63 2.01 -14.41
N MET A 161 40.89 1.58 -13.38
CA MET A 161 39.57 0.98 -13.55
C MET A 161 38.59 1.93 -14.21
N ALA A 162 38.55 3.20 -13.75
CA ALA A 162 37.75 4.25 -14.36
C ALA A 162 38.13 4.53 -15.81
N GLU A 163 39.43 4.59 -16.11
CA GLU A 163 39.93 4.75 -17.50
C GLU A 163 39.49 3.57 -18.39
N GLY A 164 39.58 2.35 -17.90
CA GLY A 164 39.14 1.14 -18.61
C GLY A 164 37.60 1.17 -18.87
N ALA A 165 36.80 1.52 -17.87
CA ALA A 165 35.38 1.67 -18.01
C ALA A 165 35.00 2.77 -19.04
N ALA A 166 35.68 3.89 -19.02
CA ALA A 166 35.47 4.98 -19.99
C ALA A 166 35.78 4.55 -21.42
N LYS A 167 36.92 3.85 -21.63
CA LYS A 167 37.28 3.28 -22.94
C LYS A 167 36.21 2.32 -23.45
N GLN A 168 35.61 1.52 -22.56
CA GLN A 168 34.53 0.59 -22.92
C GLN A 168 33.28 1.33 -23.31
N ILE A 169 32.91 2.42 -22.62
CA ILE A 169 31.77 3.27 -22.98
C ILE A 169 31.95 3.83 -24.40
N TYR A 170 33.13 4.42 -24.69
CA TYR A 170 33.39 4.97 -26.02
C TYR A 170 33.39 3.90 -27.10
N ARG A 171 33.88 2.70 -26.82
CA ARG A 171 33.82 1.56 -27.76
C ARG A 171 32.40 1.12 -28.02
N ILE A 172 31.50 1.10 -27.03
CA ILE A 172 30.10 0.78 -27.22
C ILE A 172 29.43 1.86 -28.11
N ARG A 173 29.73 3.14 -27.88
CA ARG A 173 29.21 4.24 -28.70
C ARG A 173 29.66 4.11 -30.16
N GLU A 174 30.94 3.82 -30.38
CA GLU A 174 31.48 3.59 -31.71
C GLU A 174 30.81 2.37 -32.38
N MET A 175 30.68 1.23 -31.70
CA MET A 175 29.98 0.05 -32.25
C MET A 175 28.52 0.38 -32.60
N ARG A 176 27.83 1.17 -31.79
CA ARG A 176 26.45 1.60 -32.08
C ARG A 176 26.42 2.45 -33.36
N LEU A 177 27.33 3.41 -33.53
CA LEU A 177 27.41 4.24 -34.73
C LEU A 177 27.70 3.42 -35.99
N ASN A 178 28.68 2.49 -35.92
CA ASN A 178 29.05 1.62 -37.03
C ASN A 178 27.89 0.69 -37.42
N LEU A 179 27.14 0.16 -36.43
CA LEU A 179 25.97 -0.67 -36.63
C LEU A 179 24.86 0.11 -37.35
N LEU A 180 24.60 1.35 -36.94
CA LEU A 180 23.58 2.22 -37.55
C LEU A 180 24.01 2.73 -38.94
N ALA A 181 25.30 2.91 -39.17
CA ALA A 181 25.85 3.27 -40.49
C ALA A 181 25.92 2.08 -41.48
N GLY A 182 25.71 0.84 -40.97
CA GLY A 182 25.90 -0.35 -41.78
C GLY A 182 27.36 -0.70 -42.07
N GLU A 183 28.29 -0.15 -41.31
CA GLU A 183 29.74 -0.35 -41.43
C GLU A 183 30.24 -1.55 -40.63
N VAL A 184 29.35 -2.54 -40.41
CA VAL A 184 29.70 -3.79 -39.71
C VAL A 184 29.66 -4.94 -40.70
N GLU A 185 30.58 -5.92 -40.50
CA GLU A 185 30.69 -7.08 -41.37
C GLU A 185 29.44 -7.95 -41.38
N HIS A 186 28.71 -8.00 -40.27
CA HIS A 186 27.47 -8.76 -40.12
C HIS A 186 26.38 -7.86 -39.49
N VAL A 187 25.47 -7.42 -40.35
CA VAL A 187 24.29 -6.69 -39.91
C VAL A 187 23.21 -7.71 -39.49
N PRO A 188 22.49 -7.52 -38.38
CA PRO A 188 21.36 -8.38 -38.00
C PRO A 188 20.35 -8.52 -39.15
N ALA A 189 19.86 -9.75 -39.37
CA ALA A 189 19.09 -10.09 -40.55
C ALA A 189 17.69 -9.46 -40.60
N ASP A 190 17.13 -9.07 -39.44
CA ASP A 190 15.81 -8.43 -39.31
C ASP A 190 15.82 -7.27 -38.34
N GLY A 191 14.74 -6.45 -38.36
CA GLY A 191 14.59 -5.30 -37.52
C GLY A 191 14.49 -5.65 -36.01
N THR A 192 13.96 -6.81 -35.67
CA THR A 192 13.82 -7.27 -34.27
C THR A 192 15.16 -7.64 -33.68
N ALA A 193 15.99 -8.37 -34.45
CA ALA A 193 17.36 -8.70 -34.03
C ALA A 193 18.22 -7.44 -33.88
N MET A 194 18.07 -6.47 -34.79
CA MET A 194 18.75 -5.18 -34.70
C MET A 194 18.34 -4.43 -33.44
N GLN A 195 17.04 -4.38 -33.15
CA GLN A 195 16.52 -3.72 -31.94
C GLN A 195 17.10 -4.35 -30.67
N LEU A 196 17.13 -5.68 -30.59
CA LEU A 196 17.67 -6.40 -29.43
C LEU A 196 19.15 -6.08 -29.21
N VAL A 197 19.95 -6.02 -30.28
CA VAL A 197 21.39 -5.68 -30.19
C VAL A 197 21.57 -4.23 -29.71
N LEU A 198 20.80 -3.30 -30.25
CA LEU A 198 20.86 -1.90 -29.84
C LEU A 198 20.43 -1.70 -28.39
N GLU A 199 19.40 -2.42 -27.94
CA GLU A 199 18.94 -2.40 -26.55
C GLU A 199 20.00 -2.95 -25.59
N GLU A 200 20.65 -4.06 -25.94
CA GLU A 200 21.73 -4.63 -25.15
C GLU A 200 22.95 -3.70 -25.05
N LEU A 201 23.32 -3.04 -26.17
CA LEU A 201 24.40 -2.05 -26.15
C LEU A 201 24.03 -0.84 -25.28
N ASP A 202 22.78 -0.38 -25.33
CA ASP A 202 22.27 0.72 -24.52
C ASP A 202 22.27 0.38 -23.03
N ASN A 203 21.82 -0.83 -22.67
CA ASN A 203 21.82 -1.32 -21.30
C ASN A 203 23.23 -1.41 -20.72
N ARG A 204 24.19 -1.94 -21.51
CA ARG A 204 25.61 -1.99 -21.10
C ARG A 204 26.21 -0.62 -20.95
N GLU A 205 25.92 0.30 -21.88
CA GLU A 205 26.38 1.68 -21.76
C GLU A 205 25.84 2.35 -20.50
N LYS A 206 24.51 2.23 -20.24
CA LYS A 206 23.87 2.77 -19.04
C LYS A 206 24.50 2.23 -17.75
N ALA A 207 24.74 0.92 -17.69
CA ALA A 207 25.36 0.30 -16.54
C ALA A 207 26.79 0.84 -16.27
N LEU A 208 27.59 1.01 -17.33
CA LEU A 208 28.95 1.60 -17.20
C LEU A 208 28.92 3.07 -16.86
N VAL A 209 28.04 3.85 -17.47
CA VAL A 209 27.88 5.28 -17.19
C VAL A 209 27.41 5.50 -15.75
N ALA A 210 26.55 4.63 -15.21
CA ALA A 210 26.11 4.66 -13.83
C ALA A 210 27.26 4.56 -12.81
N LEU A 211 28.35 3.90 -13.17
CA LEU A 211 29.56 3.86 -12.32
C LEU A 211 30.23 5.23 -12.15
N PHE A 212 29.94 6.17 -13.07
CA PHE A 212 30.48 7.54 -13.01
C PHE A 212 29.48 8.54 -12.48
N ILE A 213 28.24 8.53 -12.98
CA ILE A 213 27.23 9.54 -12.61
C ILE A 213 26.45 9.18 -11.37
N GLY A 214 26.47 7.89 -10.97
CA GLY A 214 25.62 7.32 -9.95
C GLY A 214 24.29 6.79 -10.49
N THR A 215 23.47 6.30 -9.60
CA THR A 215 22.14 5.77 -9.90
C THR A 215 21.07 6.54 -9.14
N ARG A 216 19.91 6.67 -9.77
CA ARG A 216 18.72 7.24 -9.17
C ARG A 216 17.57 6.26 -9.34
N ASN A 217 17.19 5.60 -8.26
CA ASN A 217 16.07 4.67 -8.23
C ASN A 217 14.85 5.35 -7.65
N VAL A 218 13.69 5.10 -8.25
CA VAL A 218 12.41 5.64 -7.81
C VAL A 218 11.49 4.47 -7.47
N ASP A 219 11.17 4.33 -6.20
CA ASP A 219 10.23 3.33 -5.71
C ASP A 219 8.90 4.00 -5.38
N HIS A 220 7.81 3.55 -6.00
CA HIS A 220 6.46 4.00 -5.71
C HIS A 220 5.92 3.27 -4.49
N LYS A 221 5.54 4.02 -3.46
CA LYS A 221 4.99 3.47 -2.22
C LYS A 221 3.62 4.05 -1.90
N THR A 222 2.82 3.25 -1.22
CA THR A 222 1.51 3.66 -0.73
C THR A 222 1.44 3.41 0.78
N HIS A 223 0.83 4.35 1.50
CA HIS A 223 0.55 4.21 2.92
C HIS A 223 -0.90 4.59 3.20
N THR A 224 -1.64 3.73 3.90
CA THR A 224 -3.04 3.99 4.23
C THR A 224 -3.20 4.28 5.71
N ILE A 225 -3.83 5.41 6.01
CA ILE A 225 -4.18 5.85 7.36
C ILE A 225 -5.68 5.65 7.53
N SER A 226 -6.07 4.89 8.56
CA SER A 226 -7.47 4.72 8.93
C SER A 226 -7.89 5.79 9.94
N TYR A 227 -8.97 6.50 9.64
CA TYR A 227 -9.53 7.53 10.51
C TYR A 227 -11.01 7.30 10.72
N THR A 228 -11.44 7.24 11.98
CA THR A 228 -12.87 7.20 12.32
C THR A 228 -13.38 8.63 12.52
N PRO A 229 -14.26 9.14 11.64
CA PRO A 229 -14.72 10.50 11.72
C PRO A 229 -15.62 10.71 12.93
N GLN A 230 -15.38 11.80 13.65
CA GLN A 230 -16.31 12.36 14.62
C GLN A 230 -17.19 13.41 13.91
N LYS A 231 -18.32 13.78 14.51
CA LYS A 231 -19.19 14.79 13.92
C LYS A 231 -18.43 16.11 13.72
N ASN A 232 -18.50 16.67 12.52
CA ASN A 232 -17.96 17.97 12.16
C ASN A 232 -16.48 18.13 12.57
N VAL A 233 -15.60 17.55 11.79
CA VAL A 233 -14.16 17.64 12.00
C VAL A 233 -13.61 18.79 11.15
N ASN A 234 -13.00 19.77 11.80
CA ASN A 234 -12.35 20.88 11.11
C ASN A 234 -10.86 20.86 11.36
N LYS A 235 -10.07 20.68 10.28
CA LYS A 235 -8.60 20.71 10.26
C LYS A 235 -7.93 19.82 11.31
N VAL A 236 -8.35 18.56 11.40
CA VAL A 236 -7.64 17.57 12.24
C VAL A 236 -6.43 17.04 11.49
N VAL A 237 -5.29 16.94 12.18
CA VAL A 237 -4.07 16.33 11.61
C VAL A 237 -4.23 14.80 11.67
N VAL A 238 -4.34 14.17 10.51
CA VAL A 238 -4.48 12.71 10.36
C VAL A 238 -3.14 12.00 10.20
N GLY A 239 -2.12 12.72 9.77
CA GLY A 239 -0.77 12.24 9.58
C GLY A 239 0.15 13.37 9.19
N ARG A 240 1.43 13.08 9.03
CA ARG A 240 2.43 14.05 8.57
C ARG A 240 3.33 13.41 7.53
N PHE A 241 3.88 14.21 6.67
CA PHE A 241 4.80 13.79 5.63
C PHE A 241 6.09 14.60 5.67
N SER A 242 7.21 13.91 5.68
CA SER A 242 8.55 14.49 5.67
C SER A 242 9.30 14.10 4.40
N GLN A 243 10.01 15.03 3.78
CA GLN A 243 10.88 14.74 2.62
C GLN A 243 12.06 13.81 2.97
N HIS A 244 12.42 13.71 4.25
CA HIS A 244 13.56 12.89 4.70
C HIS A 244 13.13 11.56 5.30
N SER A 245 11.91 11.46 5.85
CA SER A 245 11.46 10.27 6.59
C SER A 245 10.18 9.65 6.02
N GLY A 246 9.57 10.26 5.00
CA GLY A 246 8.32 9.81 4.42
C GLY A 246 7.13 10.08 5.33
N VAL A 247 6.22 9.11 5.47
CA VAL A 247 5.05 9.20 6.33
C VAL A 247 5.49 9.04 7.78
N VAL A 248 5.20 10.05 8.60
CA VAL A 248 5.48 10.06 10.03
C VAL A 248 4.20 10.19 10.84
N LYS A 249 4.26 9.88 12.13
CA LYS A 249 3.09 9.95 13.01
C LYS A 249 2.55 11.37 13.14
N SER A 250 1.28 11.51 13.51
CA SER A 250 0.61 12.82 13.65
C SER A 250 1.23 13.73 14.72
N ASP A 251 1.93 13.17 15.69
CA ASP A 251 2.61 13.85 16.78
C ASP A 251 4.06 14.25 16.44
N ASP A 252 4.63 13.69 15.38
CA ASP A 252 6.00 13.99 14.94
C ASP A 252 6.05 15.29 14.12
N LEU A 253 6.63 16.33 14.70
CA LEU A 253 6.74 17.66 14.09
C LEU A 253 7.79 17.77 12.97
N SER A 254 8.54 16.72 12.68
CA SER A 254 9.53 16.70 11.59
C SER A 254 8.89 16.72 10.19
N GLY A 255 7.59 16.38 10.09
CA GLY A 255 6.84 16.36 8.85
C GLY A 255 5.78 17.45 8.73
N SER A 256 5.46 17.85 7.49
CA SER A 256 4.35 18.73 7.18
C SER A 256 3.01 18.06 7.49
N PRO A 257 2.06 18.72 8.18
CA PRO A 257 0.81 18.12 8.57
C PRO A 257 -0.14 17.91 7.39
N ILE A 258 -0.83 16.77 7.39
CA ILE A 258 -1.92 16.45 6.49
C ILE A 258 -3.22 16.66 7.25
N TYR A 259 -4.02 17.61 6.79
CA TYR A 259 -5.26 18.00 7.43
C TYR A 259 -6.47 17.30 6.81
N LEU A 260 -7.39 16.86 7.65
CA LEU A 260 -8.71 16.41 7.27
C LEU A 260 -9.75 17.41 7.76
N SER A 261 -10.62 17.85 6.86
CA SER A 261 -11.85 18.57 7.19
C SER A 261 -13.03 17.77 6.69
N LEU A 262 -14.05 17.60 7.51
CA LEU A 262 -15.24 16.83 7.18
C LEU A 262 -16.49 17.58 7.65
N ASP A 263 -17.33 17.96 6.71
CA ASP A 263 -18.63 18.56 6.96
C ASP A 263 -19.73 17.52 6.72
N ALA A 264 -20.39 17.09 7.80
CA ALA A 264 -21.47 16.13 7.72
C ALA A 264 -22.82 16.85 7.55
N THR A 265 -23.47 16.62 6.43
CA THR A 265 -24.84 17.11 6.19
C THR A 265 -25.82 16.16 6.86
N LYS A 266 -26.75 16.70 7.66
CA LYS A 266 -27.79 15.87 8.26
C LYS A 266 -28.67 15.28 7.15
N PRO A 267 -28.95 13.96 7.18
CA PRO A 267 -29.88 13.39 6.22
C PRO A 267 -31.27 14.02 6.40
N SER A 268 -31.85 14.43 5.29
CA SER A 268 -33.27 14.88 5.27
C SER A 268 -34.12 13.63 5.41
N MET A 269 -34.56 13.35 6.64
CA MET A 269 -35.51 12.26 6.89
C MET A 269 -36.95 12.73 6.63
N ARG A 270 -37.61 12.09 5.70
CA ARG A 270 -39.05 12.02 5.67
C ARG A 270 -39.48 10.95 6.68
N GLN A 271 -39.86 11.36 7.88
CA GLN A 271 -40.54 10.45 8.80
C GLN A 271 -41.94 10.15 8.19
N THR A 272 -42.10 8.95 7.67
CA THR A 272 -43.44 8.39 7.42
C THR A 272 -43.91 7.84 8.77
N GLU A 273 -44.72 8.62 9.48
CA GLU A 273 -45.44 8.13 10.64
C GLU A 273 -46.39 7.02 10.16
N SER A 274 -46.08 5.78 10.53
CA SER A 274 -47.01 4.68 10.35
C SER A 274 -48.09 4.78 11.40
N THR A 275 -49.27 5.24 11.00
CA THR A 275 -50.45 5.39 11.87
C THR A 275 -51.18 4.06 12.16
N ASN A 276 -50.54 2.91 12.05
CA ASN A 276 -51.15 1.60 12.40
C ASN A 276 -50.77 1.13 13.79
N SER A 277 -51.49 1.59 14.80
CA SER A 277 -51.31 1.25 16.22
C SER A 277 -51.82 -0.14 16.64
N LYS A 278 -51.99 -1.09 15.71
CA LYS A 278 -52.47 -2.46 15.99
C LYS A 278 -51.55 -3.56 15.42
N ALA A 279 -50.35 -3.24 15.03
CA ALA A 279 -49.38 -4.31 14.67
C ALA A 279 -48.86 -4.99 15.96
N PRO A 280 -48.80 -6.34 16.02
CA PRO A 280 -48.17 -7.02 17.14
C PRO A 280 -46.72 -6.52 17.25
N ALA A 281 -46.21 -6.43 18.49
CA ALA A 281 -44.86 -5.95 18.76
C ALA A 281 -43.82 -6.83 17.97
N LEU A 282 -43.50 -6.34 16.78
CA LEU A 282 -42.44 -6.95 15.97
C LEU A 282 -41.11 -6.67 16.64
N SER A 283 -40.21 -7.64 16.60
CA SER A 283 -38.84 -7.45 17.03
C SER A 283 -38.29 -6.20 16.36
N GLN A 284 -37.81 -5.25 17.17
CA GLN A 284 -37.27 -3.99 16.64
C GLN A 284 -35.87 -4.26 16.07
N VAL A 285 -35.66 -3.88 14.81
CA VAL A 285 -34.35 -3.89 14.17
C VAL A 285 -33.88 -2.45 14.06
N TYR A 286 -32.71 -2.17 14.66
CA TYR A 286 -32.08 -0.85 14.61
C TYR A 286 -31.15 -0.79 13.40
N TYR A 287 -31.11 0.35 12.71
CA TYR A 287 -30.20 0.58 11.60
C TYR A 287 -29.76 2.05 11.54
N ASN A 288 -28.58 2.28 10.99
CA ASN A 288 -28.06 3.61 10.78
C ASN A 288 -28.52 4.14 9.42
N LEU A 289 -28.91 5.41 9.39
CA LEU A 289 -29.16 6.11 8.14
C LEU A 289 -27.85 6.70 7.64
N PRO A 290 -27.51 6.49 6.36
CA PRO A 290 -26.32 7.10 5.78
C PRO A 290 -26.47 8.62 5.76
N ALA A 291 -25.43 9.33 6.21
CA ALA A 291 -25.29 10.77 6.05
C ALA A 291 -24.40 11.06 4.84
N GLN A 292 -24.67 12.16 4.13
CA GLN A 292 -23.76 12.67 3.13
C GLN A 292 -22.70 13.53 3.83
N ALA A 293 -21.45 13.44 3.38
CA ALA A 293 -20.36 14.26 3.86
C ALA A 293 -19.50 14.73 2.68
N GLN A 294 -18.99 15.95 2.78
CA GLN A 294 -18.02 16.55 1.87
C GLN A 294 -16.70 16.81 2.61
#